data_0f2dae9d97488ecbe2b64d56edde2409
#
_entry.id   0f2dae9d97488ecbe2b64d56edde2409
#
_cell.length_a   1.000
_cell.length_b   1.000
_cell.length_c   1.000
_cell.angle_alpha   90.00
_cell.angle_beta   90.00
_cell.angle_gamma   90.00
#
_symmetry.space_group_name_H-M   'P 1'
#
loop_
_entity.id
_entity.type
_entity.pdbx_description
1 polymer ?
#
loop_
_entity_poly.entity_id
_entity_poly.type
_entity_poly.pdbx_seq_one_letter_code
_entity_poly.pdbx_strand_id
1 'polypeptide(L)'
;FNRTLFSLFLRMQRIMQKPSFLVLKGCIDMLVGSLLDHYELYPFTSSPNLSVVIKALDFIDEHFSEPVTLDSLAAHFGYNKYYFSHLFNTYIGENLNNYINGVRIRNFLEKAKQSNNVNYANLAFNCGFESMTTFHRHFLRIHQKTPSELLGR
;
A
#
# COMPACT_ATOMS: atom_id res chain seq x y z
N PHE A 1 21.78 17.65 10.64
CA PHE A 1 20.93 17.45 9.43
C PHE A 1 21.82 17.51 8.20
N ASN A 2 21.89 16.42 7.44
CA ASN A 2 22.85 16.30 6.33
C ASN A 2 22.43 17.21 5.16
N ARG A 3 23.27 18.22 4.85
CA ARG A 3 23.03 19.19 3.77
C ARG A 3 22.76 18.51 2.42
N THR A 4 23.36 17.37 2.19
CA THR A 4 23.19 16.58 0.96
C THR A 4 21.78 16.00 0.85
N LEU A 5 21.24 15.41 1.92
CA LEU A 5 19.86 14.89 1.96
C LEU A 5 18.82 16.01 1.76
N PHE A 6 19.04 17.17 2.38
CA PHE A 6 18.15 18.30 2.22
C PHE A 6 18.16 18.86 0.78
N SER A 7 19.34 18.94 0.17
CA SER A 7 19.45 19.37 -1.25
C SER A 7 18.80 18.40 -2.22
N LEU A 8 18.91 17.09 -1.97
CA LEU A 8 18.23 16.05 -2.76
C LEU A 8 16.72 16.13 -2.61
N PHE A 9 16.22 16.36 -1.38
CA PHE A 9 14.78 16.54 -1.13
C PHE A 9 14.21 17.75 -1.88
N LEU A 10 14.91 18.89 -1.87
CA LEU A 10 14.49 20.07 -2.64
C LEU A 10 14.53 19.86 -4.16
N ARG A 11 15.50 19.09 -4.66
CA ARG A 11 15.55 18.68 -6.08
C ARG A 11 14.38 17.77 -6.43
N MET A 12 14.05 16.79 -5.58
CA MET A 12 12.88 15.93 -5.76
C MET A 12 11.58 16.73 -5.84
N GLN A 13 11.35 17.70 -4.95
CA GLN A 13 10.17 18.55 -4.99
C GLN A 13 10.03 19.30 -6.33
N ARG A 14 11.15 19.80 -6.89
CA ARG A 14 11.15 20.51 -8.17
C ARG A 14 10.86 19.57 -9.36
N ILE A 15 11.30 18.32 -9.29
CA ILE A 15 11.13 17.29 -10.32
C ILE A 15 9.71 16.70 -10.30
N MET A 16 9.03 16.71 -9.15
CA MET A 16 7.65 16.18 -9.01
C MET A 16 6.60 16.95 -9.82
N GLN A 17 6.92 18.11 -10.36
CA GLN A 17 5.99 18.84 -11.25
C GLN A 17 5.83 18.18 -12.64
N LYS A 18 6.83 17.42 -13.13
CA LYS A 18 6.74 16.53 -14.31
C LYS A 18 7.81 15.44 -14.21
N PRO A 19 7.59 14.37 -13.45
CA PRO A 19 8.62 13.38 -13.20
C PRO A 19 8.87 12.54 -14.45
N SER A 20 10.08 12.60 -15.00
CA SER A 20 10.61 11.51 -15.78
C SER A 20 10.89 10.33 -14.83
N PHE A 21 10.37 9.14 -15.15
CA PHE A 21 10.58 7.91 -14.35
C PHE A 21 12.08 7.66 -14.04
N LEU A 22 12.95 7.90 -15.01
CA LEU A 22 14.41 7.72 -14.86
C LEU A 22 15.01 8.69 -13.83
N VAL A 23 14.56 9.93 -13.81
CA VAL A 23 15.05 10.94 -12.87
C VAL A 23 14.55 10.63 -11.46
N LEU A 24 13.28 10.21 -11.31
CA LEU A 24 12.73 9.79 -10.01
C LEU A 24 13.47 8.57 -9.47
N LYS A 25 13.70 7.57 -10.32
CA LYS A 25 14.48 6.38 -9.95
C LYS A 25 15.90 6.77 -9.50
N GLY A 26 16.62 7.59 -10.26
CA GLY A 26 17.95 8.05 -9.89
C GLY A 26 17.99 8.83 -8.56
N CYS A 27 16.97 9.64 -8.26
CA CYS A 27 16.85 10.32 -6.97
C CYS A 27 16.63 9.34 -5.82
N ILE A 28 15.81 8.30 -6.01
CA ILE A 28 15.59 7.25 -5.00
C ILE A 28 16.87 6.45 -4.78
N ASP A 29 17.56 6.03 -5.84
CA ASP A 29 18.82 5.29 -5.76
C ASP A 29 19.90 6.09 -5.00
N MET A 30 20.00 7.40 -5.26
CA MET A 30 20.93 8.29 -4.53
C MET A 30 20.54 8.46 -3.05
N LEU A 31 19.25 8.56 -2.73
CA LEU A 31 18.79 8.63 -1.33
C LEU A 31 19.10 7.34 -0.59
N VAL A 32 18.80 6.20 -1.20
CA VAL A 32 19.09 4.88 -0.62
C VAL A 32 20.60 4.70 -0.44
N GLY A 33 21.42 5.02 -1.45
CA GLY A 33 22.88 4.96 -1.36
C GLY A 33 23.41 5.84 -0.23
N SER A 34 22.95 7.10 -0.14
CA SER A 34 23.37 8.00 0.94
C SER A 34 22.94 7.53 2.34
N LEU A 35 21.81 6.85 2.46
CA LEU A 35 21.38 6.25 3.72
C LEU A 35 22.28 5.05 4.08
N LEU A 36 22.58 4.19 3.12
CA LEU A 36 23.45 3.02 3.31
C LEU A 36 24.89 3.41 3.70
N ASP A 37 25.41 4.53 3.17
CA ASP A 37 26.72 5.05 3.52
C ASP A 37 26.81 5.61 4.96
N HIS A 38 25.67 6.05 5.54
CA HIS A 38 25.62 6.68 6.86
C HIS A 38 25.10 5.78 7.97
N TYR A 39 24.47 4.69 7.64
CA TYR A 39 23.88 3.75 8.61
C TYR A 39 24.45 2.35 8.40
N GLU A 40 25.06 1.81 9.44
CA GLU A 40 25.38 0.38 9.46
C GLU A 40 24.05 -0.42 9.44
N LEU A 41 23.85 -1.19 8.37
CA LEU A 41 22.74 -2.12 8.31
C LEU A 41 23.05 -3.32 9.21
N TYR A 42 22.49 -3.29 10.40
CA TYR A 42 22.50 -4.51 11.22
C TYR A 42 21.57 -5.56 10.59
N PRO A 43 21.94 -6.85 10.60
CA PRO A 43 21.03 -7.88 10.16
C PRO A 43 19.73 -7.76 10.95
N PHE A 44 18.65 -7.53 10.23
CA PHE A 44 17.33 -7.37 10.81
C PHE A 44 16.92 -8.70 11.45
N THR A 45 17.15 -8.84 12.75
CA THR A 45 16.53 -9.92 13.52
C THR A 45 15.05 -9.59 13.64
N SER A 46 14.26 -10.09 12.69
CA SER A 46 12.82 -9.91 12.73
C SER A 46 12.30 -10.49 14.04
N SER A 47 11.70 -9.64 14.87
CA SER A 47 10.97 -10.18 16.02
C SER A 47 9.92 -11.18 15.46
N PRO A 48 9.62 -12.27 16.15
CA PRO A 48 8.58 -13.21 15.71
C PRO A 48 7.28 -12.51 15.29
N ASN A 49 6.95 -11.44 15.99
CA ASN A 49 5.77 -10.62 15.74
C ASN A 49 5.81 -9.89 14.39
N LEU A 50 6.96 -9.30 14.03
CA LEU A 50 7.10 -8.62 12.75
C LEU A 50 7.10 -9.62 11.59
N SER A 51 7.73 -10.79 11.76
CA SER A 51 7.69 -11.86 10.77
C SER A 51 6.26 -12.29 10.44
N VAL A 52 5.38 -12.37 11.47
CA VAL A 52 3.96 -12.69 11.26
C VAL A 52 3.24 -11.59 10.49
N VAL A 53 3.51 -10.31 10.82
CA VAL A 53 2.90 -9.20 10.08
C VAL A 53 3.34 -9.20 8.62
N ILE A 54 4.62 -9.42 8.32
CA ILE A 54 5.12 -9.51 6.93
C ILE A 54 4.39 -10.63 6.17
N LYS A 55 4.32 -11.83 6.75
CA LYS A 55 3.58 -12.94 6.13
C LYS A 55 2.08 -12.64 5.92
N ALA A 56 1.48 -11.86 6.82
CA ALA A 56 0.10 -11.43 6.66
C ALA A 56 -0.06 -10.43 5.51
N LEU A 57 0.91 -9.54 5.30
CA LEU A 57 0.91 -8.63 4.16
C LEU A 57 1.03 -9.40 2.83
N ASP A 58 1.96 -10.35 2.74
CA ASP A 58 2.14 -11.22 1.57
C ASP A 58 0.85 -11.99 1.28
N PHE A 59 0.24 -12.60 2.31
CA PHE A 59 -1.03 -13.30 2.18
C PHE A 59 -2.16 -12.40 1.66
N ILE A 60 -2.26 -11.16 2.16
CA ILE A 60 -3.27 -10.20 1.71
C ILE A 60 -3.02 -9.80 0.25
N ASP A 61 -1.77 -9.57 -0.15
CA ASP A 61 -1.43 -9.20 -1.53
C ASP A 61 -1.73 -10.36 -2.52
N GLU A 62 -1.65 -11.62 -2.09
CA GLU A 62 -2.03 -12.78 -2.92
C GLU A 62 -3.53 -13.05 -2.96
N HIS A 63 -4.25 -12.78 -1.85
CA HIS A 63 -5.66 -13.16 -1.66
C HIS A 63 -6.62 -11.96 -1.54
N PHE A 64 -6.23 -10.74 -1.94
CA PHE A 64 -7.02 -9.52 -1.74
C PHE A 64 -8.43 -9.57 -2.34
N SER A 65 -8.63 -10.33 -3.41
CA SER A 65 -9.94 -10.48 -4.07
C SER A 65 -10.89 -11.44 -3.35
N GLU A 66 -10.39 -12.22 -2.40
CA GLU A 66 -11.14 -13.15 -1.60
C GLU A 66 -11.72 -12.49 -0.33
N PRO A 67 -12.68 -13.13 0.37
CA PRO A 67 -13.22 -12.61 1.63
C PRO A 67 -12.21 -12.79 2.79
N VAL A 68 -11.14 -11.99 2.78
CA VAL A 68 -10.16 -11.95 3.87
C VAL A 68 -10.71 -11.13 5.03
N THR A 69 -10.81 -11.73 6.20
CA THR A 69 -11.27 -11.09 7.44
C THR A 69 -10.22 -11.16 8.54
N LEU A 70 -10.39 -10.31 9.57
CA LEU A 70 -9.51 -10.36 10.74
C LEU A 70 -9.56 -11.73 11.44
N ASP A 71 -10.74 -12.34 11.50
CA ASP A 71 -10.93 -13.66 12.14
C ASP A 71 -10.23 -14.75 11.33
N SER A 72 -10.38 -14.75 10.01
CA SER A 72 -9.74 -15.74 9.13
C SER A 72 -8.21 -15.63 9.16
N LEU A 73 -7.66 -14.41 9.13
CA LEU A 73 -6.22 -14.21 9.20
C LEU A 73 -5.64 -14.58 10.57
N ALA A 74 -6.27 -14.14 11.65
CA ALA A 74 -5.82 -14.48 12.99
C ALA A 74 -5.79 -16.02 13.19
N ALA A 75 -6.84 -16.71 12.74
CA ALA A 75 -6.90 -18.18 12.78
C ALA A 75 -5.81 -18.82 11.89
N HIS A 76 -5.58 -18.31 10.69
CA HIS A 76 -4.57 -18.80 9.75
C HIS A 76 -3.16 -18.76 10.36
N PHE A 77 -2.82 -17.69 11.09
CA PHE A 77 -1.53 -17.54 11.75
C PHE A 77 -1.48 -18.09 13.18
N GLY A 78 -2.57 -18.69 13.68
CA GLY A 78 -2.63 -19.30 15.02
C GLY A 78 -2.69 -18.28 16.17
N TYR A 79 -3.21 -17.09 15.94
CA TYR A 79 -3.30 -16.03 16.92
C TYR A 79 -4.74 -15.75 17.35
N ASN A 80 -4.87 -15.23 18.59
CA ASN A 80 -6.13 -14.63 19.00
C ASN A 80 -6.41 -13.36 18.20
N LYS A 81 -7.65 -13.16 17.78
CA LYS A 81 -8.14 -12.03 16.99
C LYS A 81 -7.73 -10.65 17.55
N TYR A 82 -7.89 -10.45 18.85
CA TYR A 82 -7.59 -9.17 19.49
C TYR A 82 -6.09 -8.89 19.51
N TYR A 83 -5.30 -9.91 19.80
CA TYR A 83 -3.85 -9.81 19.77
C TYR A 83 -3.35 -9.52 18.34
N PHE A 84 -3.85 -10.27 17.36
CA PHE A 84 -3.46 -10.07 15.95
C PHE A 84 -3.84 -8.68 15.45
N SER A 85 -5.05 -8.19 15.79
CA SER A 85 -5.48 -6.82 15.47
C SER A 85 -4.55 -5.78 16.07
N HIS A 86 -4.20 -5.92 17.35
CA HIS A 86 -3.27 -5.00 18.01
C HIS A 86 -1.88 -5.04 17.37
N LEU A 87 -1.38 -6.24 17.09
CA LEU A 87 -0.09 -6.45 16.44
C LEU A 87 -0.05 -5.78 15.07
N PHE A 88 -1.05 -6.05 14.22
CA PHE A 88 -1.16 -5.47 12.89
C PHE A 88 -1.20 -3.93 12.94
N ASN A 89 -2.07 -3.38 13.79
CA ASN A 89 -2.18 -1.92 13.96
C ASN A 89 -0.88 -1.27 14.44
N THR A 90 -0.15 -1.94 15.33
CA THR A 90 1.13 -1.42 15.86
C THR A 90 2.19 -1.30 14.78
N TYR A 91 2.30 -2.28 13.89
CA TYR A 91 3.33 -2.29 12.84
C TYR A 91 2.92 -1.53 11.57
N ILE A 92 1.63 -1.53 11.21
CA ILE A 92 1.14 -0.96 9.95
C ILE A 92 0.58 0.46 10.14
N GLY A 93 0.15 0.81 11.36
CA GLY A 93 -0.40 2.13 11.66
C GLY A 93 -1.87 2.30 11.27
N GLU A 94 -2.50 1.26 10.69
CA GLU A 94 -3.93 1.26 10.37
C GLU A 94 -4.56 -0.11 10.59
N ASN A 95 -5.90 -0.15 10.69
CA ASN A 95 -6.60 -1.41 10.87
C ASN A 95 -6.60 -2.27 9.59
N LEU A 96 -6.68 -3.59 9.79
CA LEU A 96 -6.62 -4.59 8.73
C LEU A 96 -7.62 -4.33 7.59
N ASN A 97 -8.88 -3.98 7.90
CA ASN A 97 -9.90 -3.73 6.88
C ASN A 97 -9.54 -2.54 5.99
N ASN A 98 -8.97 -1.49 6.57
CA ASN A 98 -8.50 -0.33 5.82
C ASN A 98 -7.35 -0.71 4.89
N TYR A 99 -6.40 -1.48 5.38
CA TYR A 99 -5.27 -1.97 4.61
C TYR A 99 -5.73 -2.84 3.43
N ILE A 100 -6.57 -3.86 3.67
CA ILE A 100 -7.11 -4.73 2.61
C ILE A 100 -7.84 -3.90 1.55
N ASN A 101 -8.71 -2.97 1.95
CA ASN A 101 -9.40 -2.12 0.99
C ASN A 101 -8.45 -1.17 0.24
N GLY A 102 -7.35 -0.76 0.85
CA GLY A 102 -6.26 -0.03 0.17
C GLY A 102 -5.60 -0.86 -0.94
N VAL A 103 -5.28 -2.13 -0.63
CA VAL A 103 -4.75 -3.09 -1.62
C VAL A 103 -5.72 -3.29 -2.78
N ARG A 104 -7.01 -3.49 -2.49
CA ARG A 104 -8.07 -3.65 -3.49
C ARG A 104 -8.19 -2.43 -4.41
N ILE A 105 -8.11 -1.21 -3.86
CA ILE A 105 -8.16 0.04 -4.64
C ILE A 105 -6.94 0.19 -5.53
N ARG A 106 -5.73 -0.13 -5.03
CA ARG A 106 -4.51 -0.12 -5.82
C ARG A 106 -4.64 -1.04 -7.04
N ASN A 107 -5.06 -2.28 -6.82
CA ASN A 107 -5.27 -3.27 -7.89
C ASN A 107 -6.39 -2.83 -8.86
N PHE A 108 -7.47 -2.23 -8.34
CA PHE A 108 -8.52 -1.64 -9.18
C PHE A 108 -7.95 -0.58 -10.13
N LEU A 109 -7.15 0.35 -9.63
CA LEU A 109 -6.56 1.43 -10.44
C LEU A 109 -5.59 0.90 -11.49
N GLU A 110 -4.77 -0.08 -11.16
CA GLU A 110 -3.85 -0.72 -12.10
C GLU A 110 -4.60 -1.37 -13.27
N LYS A 111 -5.63 -2.17 -12.97
CA LYS A 111 -6.47 -2.82 -13.98
C LYS A 111 -7.30 -1.81 -14.79
N ALA A 112 -7.82 -0.77 -14.16
CA ALA A 112 -8.61 0.27 -14.82
C ALA A 112 -7.76 1.09 -15.82
N LYS A 113 -6.48 1.31 -15.55
CA LYS A 113 -5.57 2.01 -16.47
C LYS A 113 -5.21 1.18 -17.71
N GLN A 114 -5.25 -0.14 -17.62
CA GLN A 114 -4.89 -1.06 -18.69
C GLN A 114 -6.00 -1.24 -19.74
N SER A 115 -7.22 -0.81 -19.47
CA SER A 115 -8.37 -1.02 -20.36
C SER A 115 -9.14 0.28 -20.59
N ASN A 116 -9.48 0.56 -21.85
CA ASN A 116 -10.17 1.78 -22.24
C ASN A 116 -11.70 1.76 -22.02
N ASN A 117 -12.29 0.58 -21.81
CA ASN A 117 -13.74 0.42 -21.64
C ASN A 117 -14.03 -0.49 -20.43
N VAL A 118 -13.88 0.06 -19.23
CA VAL A 118 -14.02 -0.69 -17.97
C VAL A 118 -15.36 -0.37 -17.32
N ASN A 119 -16.13 -1.41 -17.03
CA ASN A 119 -17.22 -1.29 -16.08
C ASN A 119 -16.63 -1.26 -14.65
N TYR A 120 -16.62 -0.10 -14.03
CA TYR A 120 -16.03 0.11 -12.70
C TYR A 120 -16.70 -0.74 -11.61
N ALA A 121 -18.00 -1.00 -11.70
CA ALA A 121 -18.69 -1.84 -10.74
C ALA A 121 -18.18 -3.28 -10.81
N ASN A 122 -18.16 -3.86 -12.00
CA ASN A 122 -17.66 -5.22 -12.21
C ASN A 122 -16.18 -5.33 -11.79
N LEU A 123 -15.36 -4.33 -12.12
CA LEU A 123 -13.97 -4.34 -11.75
C LEU A 123 -13.77 -4.23 -10.24
N ALA A 124 -14.57 -3.41 -9.53
CA ALA A 124 -14.52 -3.31 -8.08
C ALA A 124 -14.90 -4.65 -7.42
N PHE A 125 -15.94 -5.33 -7.89
CA PHE A 125 -16.31 -6.67 -7.42
C PHE A 125 -15.19 -7.69 -7.68
N ASN A 126 -14.57 -7.66 -8.86
CA ASN A 126 -13.43 -8.53 -9.18
C ASN A 126 -12.18 -8.24 -8.34
N CYS A 127 -12.09 -7.07 -7.74
CA CYS A 127 -11.06 -6.72 -6.75
C CYS A 127 -11.48 -7.06 -5.31
N GLY A 128 -12.59 -7.76 -5.10
CA GLY A 128 -13.02 -8.27 -3.80
C GLY A 128 -13.90 -7.32 -2.99
N PHE A 129 -14.40 -6.22 -3.55
CA PHE A 129 -15.41 -5.40 -2.87
C PHE A 129 -16.76 -6.10 -2.90
N GLU A 130 -17.42 -6.17 -1.75
CA GLU A 130 -18.75 -6.77 -1.62
C GLU A 130 -19.88 -5.77 -1.97
N SER A 131 -19.59 -4.46 -1.94
CA SER A 131 -20.54 -3.42 -2.30
C SER A 131 -19.87 -2.18 -2.88
N MET A 132 -20.57 -1.51 -3.80
CA MET A 132 -20.13 -0.22 -4.36
C MET A 132 -20.07 0.89 -3.31
N THR A 133 -20.90 0.84 -2.27
CA THR A 133 -20.85 1.79 -1.16
C THR A 133 -19.53 1.72 -0.41
N THR A 134 -19.05 0.51 -0.10
CA THR A 134 -17.75 0.30 0.54
C THR A 134 -16.61 0.73 -0.37
N PHE A 135 -16.67 0.37 -1.66
CA PHE A 135 -15.69 0.80 -2.65
C PHE A 135 -15.58 2.33 -2.72
N HIS A 136 -16.69 3.03 -2.95
CA HIS A 136 -16.68 4.49 -3.07
C HIS A 136 -16.19 5.19 -1.80
N ARG A 137 -16.61 4.72 -0.63
CA ARG A 137 -16.15 5.27 0.65
C ARG A 137 -14.62 5.18 0.81
N HIS A 138 -14.04 4.02 0.53
CA HIS A 138 -12.58 3.83 0.65
C HIS A 138 -11.82 4.54 -0.47
N PHE A 139 -12.36 4.56 -1.69
CA PHE A 139 -11.75 5.26 -2.82
C PHE A 139 -11.66 6.77 -2.55
N LEU A 140 -12.76 7.39 -2.11
CA LEU A 140 -12.80 8.81 -1.74
C LEU A 140 -11.88 9.12 -0.56
N ARG A 141 -11.81 8.24 0.43
CA ARG A 141 -10.89 8.41 1.57
C ARG A 141 -9.42 8.50 1.12
N ILE A 142 -9.01 7.68 0.15
CA ILE A 142 -7.62 7.58 -0.29
C ILE A 142 -7.28 8.67 -1.33
N HIS A 143 -8.15 8.88 -2.30
CA HIS A 143 -7.86 9.73 -3.46
C HIS A 143 -8.54 11.09 -3.45
N GLN A 144 -9.51 11.32 -2.54
CA GLN A 144 -10.32 12.55 -2.45
C GLN A 144 -11.04 12.92 -3.77
N LYS A 145 -11.19 11.94 -4.66
CA LYS A 145 -11.83 12.02 -5.99
C LYS A 145 -12.60 10.75 -6.27
N THR A 146 -13.59 10.83 -7.14
CA THR A 146 -14.26 9.63 -7.66
C THR A 146 -13.37 8.90 -8.69
N PRO A 147 -13.63 7.62 -8.96
CA PRO A 147 -12.90 6.87 -10.01
C PRO A 147 -12.97 7.55 -11.38
N SER A 148 -14.13 8.08 -11.75
CA SER A 148 -14.33 8.79 -13.02
C SER A 148 -13.52 10.08 -13.11
N GLU A 149 -13.50 10.87 -12.04
CA GLU A 149 -12.70 12.10 -11.97
C GLU A 149 -11.19 11.81 -12.01
N LEU A 150 -10.74 10.74 -11.33
CA LEU A 150 -9.33 10.39 -11.26
C LEU A 150 -8.81 9.82 -12.59
N LEU A 151 -9.63 9.04 -13.29
CA LEU A 151 -9.27 8.37 -14.54
C LEU A 151 -9.63 9.20 -15.78
N GLY A 152 -10.30 10.36 -15.62
CA GLY A 152 -10.64 11.26 -16.71
C GLY A 152 -11.67 10.69 -17.68
N ARG A 153 -12.63 9.90 -17.18
CA ARG A 153 -13.64 9.20 -17.98
C ARG A 153 -15.04 9.40 -17.43
#